data_52322713b34f4af2cbcbbb0b79d17eec
#
_entry.id   52322713b34f4af2cbcbbb0b79d17eec
#
_cell.length_a   1.000
_cell.length_b   1.000
_cell.length_c   1.000
_cell.angle_alpha   90.00
_cell.angle_beta   90.00
_cell.angle_gamma   90.00
#
_symmetry.space_group_name_H-M   'P 1'
#
loop_
_entity.id
_entity.type
_entity.pdbx_description
1 polymer ?
#
loop_
_entity_poly.entity_id
_entity_poly.type
_entity_poly.pdbx_seq_one_letter_code
_entity_poly.pdbx_strand_id
1 'polypeptide(L)'
;MKFIAIIPARYASTRFPGKPLADIQGKPMIQHVYERTSQVFAHCCVATDDTRIAEAVDRFGGCAVMTSPDHRSGTDRCAEALDKYSKTTGTAFDAVINVQG
;
A
#
# COMPACT_ATOMS: atom_id res chain seq x y z
N MET A 1 -8.52 -7.03 -19.17
CA MET A 1 -7.41 -6.20 -18.72
C MET A 1 -7.25 -6.33 -17.20
N LYS A 2 -6.04 -6.56 -16.73
CA LYS A 2 -5.77 -6.73 -15.30
C LYS A 2 -5.18 -5.47 -14.70
N PHE A 3 -5.84 -4.95 -13.67
CA PHE A 3 -5.38 -3.77 -12.94
C PHE A 3 -4.94 -4.16 -11.53
N ILE A 4 -3.95 -3.46 -11.01
CA ILE A 4 -3.58 -3.52 -9.60
C ILE A 4 -3.61 -2.12 -9.02
N ALA A 5 -4.19 -1.99 -7.84
CA ALA A 5 -4.16 -0.74 -7.08
C ALA A 5 -3.07 -0.85 -6.03
N ILE A 6 -2.18 0.12 -5.99
CA ILE A 6 -1.08 0.16 -5.02
C ILE A 6 -1.21 1.43 -4.20
N ILE A 7 -1.22 1.28 -2.89
CA ILE A 7 -1.34 2.38 -1.94
C ILE A 7 0.03 2.61 -1.31
N PRO A 8 0.77 3.63 -1.74
CA PRO A 8 2.04 3.94 -1.07
C PRO A 8 1.76 4.53 0.30
N ALA A 9 2.46 4.05 1.33
CA ALA A 9 2.27 4.50 2.68
C ALA A 9 3.61 4.67 3.38
N ARG A 10 3.87 5.85 3.94
CA ARG A 10 5.09 6.18 4.66
C ARG A 10 4.73 6.55 6.09
N TYR A 11 5.53 6.08 7.04
CA TYR A 11 5.39 6.53 8.43
C TYR A 11 5.93 7.96 8.59
N ALA A 12 7.13 8.20 8.06
CA ALA A 12 7.77 9.50 8.15
C ALA A 12 7.11 10.47 7.16
N SER A 13 6.39 11.43 7.70
CA SER A 13 5.77 12.51 6.94
C SER A 13 6.20 13.83 7.60
N THR A 14 6.48 14.84 6.81
CA THR A 14 6.89 16.14 7.33
C THR A 14 5.77 16.83 8.10
N ARG A 15 4.51 16.52 7.79
CA ARG A 15 3.35 17.16 8.41
C ARG A 15 2.70 16.32 9.50
N PHE A 16 2.62 15.03 9.29
CA PHE A 16 1.89 14.16 10.20
C PHE A 16 2.56 12.78 10.25
N PRO A 17 3.62 12.61 11.06
CA PRO A 17 4.27 11.32 11.20
C PRO A 17 3.28 10.26 11.69
N GLY A 18 3.32 9.09 11.07
CA GLY A 18 2.44 8.00 11.44
C GLY A 18 1.00 8.14 10.97
N LYS A 19 0.73 9.06 10.05
CA LYS A 19 -0.62 9.28 9.51
C LYS A 19 -1.33 7.99 9.07
N PRO A 20 -0.68 7.05 8.36
CA PRO A 20 -1.35 5.81 7.98
C PRO A 20 -1.84 4.97 9.14
N LEU A 21 -1.23 5.12 10.32
CA LEU A 21 -1.60 4.39 11.53
C LEU A 21 -2.50 5.20 12.46
N ALA A 22 -2.86 6.43 12.09
CA ALA A 22 -3.74 7.25 12.90
C ALA A 22 -5.11 6.60 13.01
N ASP A 23 -5.61 6.50 14.24
CA ASP A 23 -6.91 5.87 14.51
C ASP A 23 -8.05 6.79 14.06
N ILE A 24 -8.92 6.25 13.21
CA ILE A 24 -10.12 6.93 12.75
C ILE A 24 -11.29 5.98 12.96
N GLN A 25 -12.12 6.31 13.94
CA GLN A 25 -13.31 5.50 14.28
C GLN A 25 -12.97 4.02 14.54
N GLY A 26 -11.89 3.79 15.29
CA GLY A 26 -11.49 2.45 15.72
C GLY A 26 -10.63 1.68 14.73
N LYS A 27 -10.28 2.28 13.59
CA LYS A 27 -9.44 1.65 12.57
C LYS A 27 -8.31 2.57 12.16
N PRO A 28 -7.11 2.03 11.86
CA PRO A 28 -6.05 2.88 11.30
C PRO A 28 -6.47 3.44 9.95
N MET A 29 -6.00 4.65 9.64
CA MET A 29 -6.36 5.33 8.40
C MET A 29 -6.09 4.45 7.17
N ILE A 30 -4.96 3.72 7.16
CA ILE A 30 -4.60 2.86 6.04
C ILE A 30 -5.64 1.76 5.81
N GLN A 31 -6.30 1.29 6.87
CA GLN A 31 -7.35 0.28 6.74
C GLN A 31 -8.55 0.84 6.00
N HIS A 32 -8.96 2.08 6.30
CA HIS A 32 -10.07 2.72 5.58
C HIS A 32 -9.77 2.84 4.09
N VAL A 33 -8.56 3.27 3.75
CA VAL A 33 -8.14 3.41 2.35
C VAL A 33 -8.12 2.04 1.67
N TYR A 34 -7.54 1.04 2.33
CA TYR A 34 -7.43 -0.31 1.78
C TYR A 34 -8.80 -0.93 1.53
N GLU A 35 -9.70 -0.86 2.51
CA GLU A 35 -11.03 -1.44 2.38
C GLU A 35 -11.81 -0.81 1.24
N ARG A 36 -11.71 0.52 1.09
CA ARG A 36 -12.38 1.23 0.02
C ARG A 36 -11.82 0.85 -1.35
N THR A 37 -10.50 0.74 -1.44
CA THR A 37 -9.81 0.39 -2.68
C THR A 37 -10.10 -1.04 -3.09
N SER A 38 -10.11 -1.98 -2.14
CA SER A 38 -10.34 -3.40 -2.42
C SER A 38 -11.77 -3.70 -2.86
N GLN A 39 -12.71 -2.80 -2.63
CA GLN A 39 -14.07 -2.93 -3.16
C GLN A 39 -14.13 -2.71 -4.67
N VAL A 40 -13.18 -1.96 -5.21
CA VAL A 40 -13.13 -1.60 -6.63
C VAL A 40 -12.16 -2.50 -7.40
N PHE A 41 -11.04 -2.84 -6.79
CA PHE A 41 -9.96 -3.58 -7.45
C PHE A 41 -9.77 -4.95 -6.82
N ALA A 42 -9.76 -6.00 -7.64
CA ALA A 42 -9.52 -7.37 -7.17
C ALA A 42 -8.10 -7.55 -6.65
N HIS A 43 -7.14 -6.81 -7.19
CA HIS A 43 -5.75 -6.83 -6.73
C HIS A 43 -5.39 -5.48 -6.13
N CYS A 44 -4.98 -5.52 -4.86
CA CYS A 44 -4.65 -4.31 -4.09
C CYS A 44 -3.56 -4.64 -3.09
N CYS A 45 -2.59 -3.76 -2.95
CA CYS A 45 -1.57 -3.90 -1.91
C CYS A 45 -1.13 -2.54 -1.39
N VAL A 46 -0.55 -2.55 -0.18
CA VAL A 46 0.07 -1.38 0.41
C VAL A 46 1.58 -1.50 0.23
N ALA A 47 2.20 -0.48 -0.34
CA ALA A 47 3.64 -0.42 -0.52
C ALA A 47 4.23 0.47 0.58
N THR A 48 5.06 -0.09 1.45
CA THR A 48 5.62 0.64 2.57
C THR A 48 7.03 0.17 2.89
N ASP A 49 7.82 1.07 3.48
CA ASP A 49 9.14 0.73 4.03
C ASP A 49 9.10 0.57 5.55
N ASP A 50 7.94 0.71 6.17
CA ASP A 50 7.80 0.72 7.63
C ASP A 50 7.11 -0.55 8.11
N THR A 51 7.79 -1.29 9.00
CA THR A 51 7.26 -2.55 9.52
C THR A 51 5.97 -2.37 10.33
N ARG A 52 5.80 -1.23 11.00
CA ARG A 52 4.58 -0.96 11.78
C ARG A 52 3.36 -0.85 10.87
N ILE A 53 3.54 -0.22 9.72
CA ILE A 53 2.48 -0.12 8.72
C ILE A 53 2.19 -1.50 8.11
N ALA A 54 3.24 -2.25 7.76
CA ALA A 54 3.08 -3.60 7.20
C ALA A 54 2.36 -4.52 8.18
N GLU A 55 2.70 -4.46 9.46
CA GLU A 55 2.05 -5.27 10.50
C GLU A 55 0.58 -4.89 10.68
N ALA A 56 0.28 -3.59 10.63
CA ALA A 56 -1.11 -3.12 10.73
C ALA A 56 -1.95 -3.63 9.56
N VAL A 57 -1.41 -3.57 8.34
CA VAL A 57 -2.07 -4.09 7.13
C VAL A 57 -2.32 -5.60 7.28
N ASP A 58 -1.33 -6.32 7.76
CA ASP A 58 -1.42 -7.77 7.97
C ASP A 58 -2.52 -8.13 8.97
N ARG A 59 -2.62 -7.34 10.05
CA ARG A 59 -3.62 -7.59 11.09
C ARG A 59 -5.07 -7.49 10.61
N PHE A 60 -5.36 -6.59 9.66
CA PHE A 60 -6.72 -6.51 9.14
C PHE A 60 -6.94 -7.35 7.87
N GLY A 61 -5.97 -8.22 7.54
CA GLY A 61 -6.13 -9.15 6.43
C GLY A 61 -5.77 -8.57 5.07
N GLY A 62 -5.07 -7.45 5.03
CA GLY A 62 -4.63 -6.84 3.78
C GLY A 62 -3.31 -7.41 3.30
N CYS A 63 -2.87 -6.90 2.17
CA CYS A 63 -1.59 -7.26 1.56
C CYS A 63 -0.61 -6.10 1.66
N ALA A 64 0.53 -6.32 2.28
CA ALA A 64 1.60 -5.34 2.38
C ALA A 64 2.83 -5.83 1.63
N VAL A 65 3.46 -4.93 0.87
CA VAL A 65 4.71 -5.22 0.17
C VAL A 65 5.76 -4.26 0.71
N MET A 66 6.85 -4.83 1.24
CA MET A 66 7.95 -4.01 1.75
C MET A 66 8.77 -3.45 0.59
N THR A 67 9.05 -2.16 0.66
CA THR A 67 9.82 -1.46 -0.37
C THR A 67 11.00 -0.72 0.27
N SER A 68 11.96 -0.31 -0.57
CA SER A 68 13.14 0.41 -0.09
C SER A 68 12.74 1.76 0.51
N PRO A 69 13.42 2.20 1.61
CA PRO A 69 13.19 3.54 2.16
C PRO A 69 13.77 4.66 1.28
N ASP A 70 14.54 4.32 0.25
CA ASP A 70 15.28 5.30 -0.56
C ASP A 70 14.45 5.90 -1.68
N HIS A 71 13.22 5.46 -1.89
CA HIS A 71 12.37 6.00 -2.94
C HIS A 71 12.00 7.46 -2.67
N ARG A 72 12.14 8.28 -3.69
CA ARG A 72 11.84 9.72 -3.60
C ARG A 72 10.37 10.03 -3.81
N SER A 73 9.64 9.14 -4.49
CA SER A 73 8.23 9.37 -4.80
C SER A 73 7.40 8.12 -4.57
N GLY A 74 6.09 8.31 -4.46
CA GLY A 74 5.14 7.21 -4.38
C GLY A 74 5.14 6.37 -5.65
N THR A 75 5.38 7.00 -6.80
CA THR A 75 5.45 6.30 -8.09
C THR A 75 6.60 5.30 -8.12
N ASP A 76 7.79 5.69 -7.66
CA ASP A 76 8.94 4.81 -7.59
C ASP A 76 8.69 3.65 -6.65
N ARG A 77 8.07 3.91 -5.50
CA ARG A 77 7.71 2.89 -4.52
C ARG A 77 6.72 1.91 -5.11
N CYS A 78 5.72 2.40 -5.84
CA CYS A 78 4.73 1.55 -6.49
C CYS A 78 5.36 0.65 -7.56
N ALA A 79 6.37 1.12 -8.27
CA ALA A 79 7.07 0.32 -9.27
C ALA A 79 7.76 -0.89 -8.62
N GLU A 80 8.43 -0.69 -7.49
CA GLU A 80 9.05 -1.79 -6.75
C GLU A 80 7.98 -2.76 -6.23
N ALA A 81 6.90 -2.25 -5.66
CA ALA A 81 5.82 -3.07 -5.13
C ALA A 81 5.16 -3.90 -6.22
N LEU A 82 4.95 -3.31 -7.40
CA LEU A 82 4.40 -4.03 -8.54
C LEU A 82 5.28 -5.22 -8.92
N ASP A 83 6.58 -5.01 -9.03
CA ASP A 83 7.51 -6.07 -9.38
C ASP A 83 7.45 -7.22 -8.37
N LYS A 84 7.48 -6.90 -7.09
CA LYS A 84 7.43 -7.90 -6.03
C LYS A 84 6.10 -8.65 -5.99
N TYR A 85 5.01 -7.92 -6.14
CA TYR A 85 3.67 -8.52 -6.13
C TYR A 85 3.48 -9.44 -7.32
N SER A 86 3.91 -9.01 -8.51
CA SER A 86 3.82 -9.83 -9.72
C SER A 86 4.61 -11.13 -9.59
N LYS A 87 5.80 -11.07 -9.01
CA LYS A 87 6.64 -12.26 -8.81
C LYS A 87 6.03 -13.21 -7.78
N THR A 88 5.46 -12.67 -6.71
CA THR A 88 4.86 -13.47 -5.64
C THR A 88 3.59 -14.18 -6.11
N THR A 89 2.76 -13.51 -6.88
CA THR A 89 1.47 -14.06 -7.34
C THR A 89 1.56 -14.75 -8.69
N GLY A 90 2.64 -14.53 -9.45
CA GLY A 90 2.77 -15.03 -10.80
C GLY A 90 1.83 -14.35 -11.79
N THR A 91 1.33 -13.17 -11.46
CA THR A 91 0.36 -12.43 -12.25
C THR A 91 1.00 -11.20 -12.88
N ALA A 92 0.78 -11.03 -14.19
CA ALA A 92 1.19 -9.81 -14.89
C ALA A 92 0.01 -8.85 -14.96
N PHE A 93 0.28 -7.57 -14.75
CA PHE A 93 -0.75 -6.52 -14.76
C PHE A 93 -0.57 -5.59 -15.94
N ASP A 94 -1.68 -5.14 -16.51
CA ASP A 94 -1.68 -4.24 -17.67
C ASP A 94 -1.57 -2.77 -17.24
N ALA A 95 -2.06 -2.45 -16.04
CA ALA A 95 -2.05 -1.09 -15.55
C ALA A 95 -1.94 -1.06 -14.02
N VAL A 96 -1.32 -0.02 -13.51
CA VAL A 96 -1.15 0.23 -12.07
C VAL A 96 -1.90 1.51 -11.71
N ILE A 97 -2.75 1.41 -10.70
CA ILE A 97 -3.46 2.58 -10.16
C ILE A 97 -2.78 2.97 -8.86
N ASN A 98 -2.26 4.19 -8.82
CA ASN A 98 -1.61 4.74 -7.63
C ASN A 98 -2.68 5.42 -6.77
N VAL A 99 -2.95 4.86 -5.60
CA VAL A 99 -4.00 5.37 -4.71
C VAL A 99 -3.37 6.15 -3.57
N GLN A 100 -3.65 7.44 -3.53
CA GLN A 100 -3.17 8.31 -2.45
C GLN A 100 -4.15 8.25 -1.28
N GLY A 101 -3.59 8.02 -0.09
CA GLY A 101 -4.37 7.98 1.14
C GLY A 101 -4.50 9.33 1.83
#